data_6b4b469c4433a8c6420a730727fb10d1
#
_entry.id   6b4b469c4433a8c6420a730727fb10d1
#
_cell.length_a   1.000
_cell.length_b   1.000
_cell.length_c   1.000
_cell.angle_alpha   90.00
_cell.angle_beta   90.00
_cell.angle_gamma   90.00
#
_symmetry.space_group_name_H-M   'P 1'
#
loop_
_entity.id
_entity.type
_entity.pdbx_description
1 polymer ?
#
loop_
_entity_poly.entity_id
_entity_poly.type
_entity_poly.pdbx_seq_one_letter_code
_entity_poly.pdbx_strand_id
1 'polypeptide(L)'
;MDERALSRAWTDDVADDAREAALQRLVAAAHARWPAAWLAPTTFVAELALRRSDGEREAAALRRMTDHAAELYLAVACQHGVDAAVRAFDAEYLGEVPRLLRRLPEGEGLADDAAQAVRERLLVGDAQRGPRIAEYAGHGGLAGWVRVTVVRGRAQPPAGTHGGARARRRRARARGRG
;
A
#
# COMPACT_ATOMS: atom_id res chain seq x y z
N MET A 1 -20.10 -23.64 -10.62
CA MET A 1 -19.38 -22.52 -9.99
C MET A 1 -19.52 -22.73 -8.49
N ASP A 2 -18.45 -22.68 -7.73
CA ASP A 2 -18.48 -22.96 -6.29
C ASP A 2 -19.25 -21.86 -5.57
N GLU A 3 -20.42 -22.16 -5.01
CA GLU A 3 -21.35 -21.21 -4.38
C GLU A 3 -20.76 -20.53 -3.11
N ARG A 4 -19.65 -21.05 -2.56
CA ARG A 4 -19.01 -20.54 -1.34
C ARG A 4 -17.51 -20.28 -1.54
N ALA A 5 -17.12 -19.90 -2.74
CA ALA A 5 -15.72 -19.69 -3.08
C ALA A 5 -15.06 -18.56 -2.29
N LEU A 6 -15.78 -17.48 -2.00
CA LEU A 6 -15.25 -16.35 -1.24
C LEU A 6 -15.05 -16.69 0.24
N SER A 7 -16.01 -17.41 0.82
CA SER A 7 -15.92 -17.84 2.22
C SER A 7 -14.70 -18.74 2.45
N ARG A 8 -14.36 -19.63 1.51
CA ARG A 8 -13.15 -20.46 1.56
C ARG A 8 -11.86 -19.66 1.34
N ALA A 9 -11.92 -18.64 0.50
CA ALA A 9 -10.78 -17.74 0.32
C ALA A 9 -10.50 -16.87 1.55
N TRP A 10 -11.53 -16.64 2.39
CA TRP A 10 -11.43 -15.82 3.59
C TRP A 10 -10.85 -16.58 4.79
N THR A 11 -11.21 -17.86 4.96
CA THR A 11 -10.79 -18.68 6.10
C THR A 11 -10.92 -20.17 5.76
N ASP A 12 -10.11 -20.99 6.42
CA ASP A 12 -10.18 -22.46 6.36
C ASP A 12 -11.35 -23.04 7.17
N ASP A 13 -12.05 -22.22 7.95
CA ASP A 13 -13.25 -22.64 8.68
C ASP A 13 -14.38 -23.06 7.74
N VAL A 14 -15.38 -23.74 8.30
CA VAL A 14 -16.57 -24.17 7.55
C VAL A 14 -17.19 -22.97 6.82
N ALA A 15 -17.43 -23.15 5.53
CA ALA A 15 -18.05 -22.11 4.71
C ALA A 15 -19.48 -21.82 5.21
N ASP A 16 -19.78 -20.52 5.37
CA ASP A 16 -21.04 -20.00 5.92
C ASP A 16 -21.70 -19.06 4.90
N ASP A 17 -23.01 -19.24 4.69
CA ASP A 17 -23.78 -18.48 3.71
C ASP A 17 -23.88 -16.98 4.08
N ALA A 18 -23.92 -16.67 5.37
CA ALA A 18 -23.95 -15.27 5.82
C ALA A 18 -22.61 -14.57 5.54
N ARG A 19 -21.49 -15.28 5.75
CA ARG A 19 -20.14 -14.81 5.40
C ARG A 19 -20.03 -14.63 3.90
N GLU A 20 -20.42 -15.61 3.09
CA GLU A 20 -20.38 -15.54 1.63
C GLU A 20 -21.13 -14.31 1.13
N ALA A 21 -22.37 -14.09 1.60
CA ALA A 21 -23.17 -12.92 1.24
C ALA A 21 -22.52 -11.60 1.64
N ALA A 22 -21.83 -11.55 2.80
CA ALA A 22 -21.11 -10.36 3.22
C ALA A 22 -19.89 -10.07 2.32
N LEU A 23 -19.15 -11.10 1.96
CA LEU A 23 -17.99 -10.99 1.05
C LEU A 23 -18.42 -10.61 -0.37
N GLN A 24 -19.53 -11.13 -0.86
CA GLN A 24 -20.11 -10.71 -2.15
C GLN A 24 -20.48 -9.23 -2.17
N ARG A 25 -21.09 -8.71 -1.09
CA ARG A 25 -21.37 -7.27 -0.96
C ARG A 25 -20.09 -6.43 -0.95
N LEU A 26 -19.05 -6.88 -0.25
CA LEU A 26 -17.75 -6.22 -0.22
C LEU A 26 -17.13 -6.16 -1.63
N VAL A 27 -17.11 -7.27 -2.36
CA VAL A 27 -16.62 -7.32 -3.74
C VAL A 27 -17.45 -6.41 -4.65
N ALA A 28 -18.78 -6.42 -4.52
CA ALA A 28 -19.64 -5.55 -5.28
C ALA A 28 -19.38 -4.06 -5.00
N ALA A 29 -19.15 -3.69 -3.73
CA ALA A 29 -18.79 -2.32 -3.35
C ALA A 29 -17.44 -1.88 -3.96
N ALA A 30 -16.46 -2.79 -4.04
CA ALA A 30 -15.19 -2.52 -4.71
C ALA A 30 -15.38 -2.27 -6.21
N HIS A 31 -16.15 -3.13 -6.89
CA HIS A 31 -16.41 -3.03 -8.32
C HIS A 31 -17.32 -1.86 -8.70
N ALA A 32 -18.11 -1.32 -7.78
CA ALA A 32 -18.91 -0.12 -8.02
C ALA A 32 -18.02 1.09 -8.38
N ARG A 33 -16.82 1.19 -7.83
CA ARG A 33 -15.84 2.24 -8.17
C ARG A 33 -14.88 1.80 -9.27
N TRP A 34 -14.49 0.53 -9.27
CA TRP A 34 -13.52 -0.05 -10.19
C TRP A 34 -14.16 -1.20 -10.97
N PRO A 35 -14.91 -0.91 -12.05
CA PRO A 35 -15.65 -1.95 -12.79
C PRO A 35 -14.74 -2.90 -13.57
N ALA A 36 -13.46 -2.54 -13.76
CA ALA A 36 -12.48 -3.42 -14.38
C ALA A 36 -12.14 -4.59 -13.44
N ALA A 37 -12.20 -5.81 -13.95
CA ALA A 37 -11.84 -7.02 -13.22
C ALA A 37 -10.30 -7.17 -13.16
N TRP A 38 -9.65 -6.36 -12.35
CA TRP A 38 -8.19 -6.42 -12.16
C TRP A 38 -7.72 -7.67 -11.45
N LEU A 39 -8.56 -8.20 -10.56
CA LEU A 39 -8.30 -9.38 -9.74
C LEU A 39 -9.50 -10.31 -9.73
N ALA A 40 -9.26 -11.61 -9.62
CA ALA A 40 -10.32 -12.56 -9.30
C ALA A 40 -10.89 -12.24 -7.90
N PRO A 41 -12.22 -12.31 -7.70
CA PRO A 41 -12.84 -12.05 -6.39
C PRO A 41 -12.24 -12.87 -5.24
N THR A 42 -11.92 -14.13 -5.50
CA THR A 42 -11.27 -15.02 -4.52
C THR A 42 -9.87 -14.56 -4.14
N THR A 43 -9.06 -14.10 -5.10
CA THR A 43 -7.74 -13.52 -4.84
C THR A 43 -7.86 -12.27 -3.99
N PHE A 44 -8.79 -11.37 -4.33
CA PHE A 44 -9.02 -10.17 -3.54
C PHE A 44 -9.42 -10.49 -2.10
N VAL A 45 -10.36 -11.41 -1.90
CA VAL A 45 -10.82 -11.81 -0.57
C VAL A 45 -9.71 -12.50 0.24
N ALA A 46 -8.90 -13.37 -0.37
CA ALA A 46 -7.75 -14.00 0.30
C ALA A 46 -6.74 -12.94 0.80
N GLU A 47 -6.46 -11.93 0.00
CA GLU A 47 -5.59 -10.81 0.38
C GLU A 47 -6.18 -9.97 1.52
N LEU A 48 -7.51 -9.81 1.56
CA LEU A 48 -8.17 -9.14 2.68
C LEU A 48 -8.10 -9.95 3.97
N ALA A 49 -8.19 -11.27 3.89
CA ALA A 49 -8.04 -12.14 5.05
C ALA A 49 -6.70 -11.94 5.76
N LEU A 50 -5.61 -11.74 5.00
CA LEU A 50 -4.28 -11.44 5.52
C LEU A 50 -4.17 -10.05 6.19
N ARG A 51 -5.13 -9.15 5.95
CA ARG A 51 -5.18 -7.77 6.51
C ARG A 51 -6.07 -7.64 7.73
N ARG A 52 -6.55 -8.76 8.26
CA ARG A 52 -7.29 -8.77 9.53
C ARG A 52 -6.33 -8.45 10.67
N SER A 53 -6.81 -7.66 11.63
CA SER A 53 -6.05 -7.43 12.85
C SER A 53 -6.18 -8.60 13.81
N ASP A 54 -5.11 -8.90 14.55
CA ASP A 54 -5.13 -9.95 15.57
C ASP A 54 -6.24 -9.67 16.58
N GLY A 55 -7.09 -10.68 16.82
CA GLY A 55 -8.20 -10.59 17.75
C GLY A 55 -9.41 -9.78 17.25
N GLU A 56 -9.38 -9.24 16.01
CA GLU A 56 -10.51 -8.54 15.43
C GLU A 56 -11.66 -9.50 15.13
N ARG A 57 -12.87 -9.16 15.62
CA ARG A 57 -14.07 -9.94 15.31
C ARG A 57 -14.37 -9.89 13.81
N GLU A 58 -14.69 -11.02 13.19
CA GLU A 58 -14.96 -11.12 11.77
C GLU A 58 -15.98 -10.09 11.26
N ALA A 59 -17.11 -9.94 11.94
CA ALA A 59 -18.13 -8.97 11.56
C ALA A 59 -17.63 -7.50 11.60
N ALA A 60 -16.69 -7.19 12.48
CA ALA A 60 -16.07 -5.86 12.55
C ALA A 60 -15.08 -5.67 11.38
N ALA A 61 -14.26 -6.69 11.10
CA ALA A 61 -13.36 -6.68 9.95
C ALA A 61 -14.11 -6.51 8.64
N LEU A 62 -15.17 -7.29 8.42
CA LEU A 62 -15.98 -7.22 7.20
C LEU A 62 -16.65 -5.84 7.03
N ARG A 63 -17.19 -5.24 8.11
CA ARG A 63 -17.74 -3.87 8.03
C ARG A 63 -16.67 -2.86 7.65
N ARG A 64 -15.57 -2.81 8.38
CA ARG A 64 -14.45 -1.90 8.10
C ARG A 64 -13.96 -2.03 6.66
N MET A 65 -13.77 -3.26 6.20
CA MET A 65 -13.30 -3.52 4.85
C MET A 65 -14.34 -3.16 3.78
N THR A 66 -15.63 -3.31 4.06
CA THR A 66 -16.70 -2.90 3.16
C THR A 66 -16.75 -1.37 3.01
N ASP A 67 -16.58 -0.64 4.12
CA ASP A 67 -16.53 0.83 4.12
C ASP A 67 -15.37 1.38 3.27
N HIS A 68 -14.30 0.61 3.11
CA HIS A 68 -13.10 0.96 2.33
C HIS A 68 -12.84 0.02 1.14
N ALA A 69 -13.88 -0.68 0.65
CA ALA A 69 -13.73 -1.75 -0.34
C ALA A 69 -13.04 -1.31 -1.64
N ALA A 70 -13.39 -0.15 -2.17
CA ALA A 70 -12.79 0.39 -3.39
C ALA A 70 -11.31 0.73 -3.22
N GLU A 71 -10.93 1.31 -2.09
CA GLU A 71 -9.55 1.66 -1.77
C GLU A 71 -8.70 0.41 -1.51
N LEU A 72 -9.27 -0.59 -0.83
CA LEU A 72 -8.63 -1.90 -0.61
C LEU A 72 -8.42 -2.65 -1.92
N TYR A 73 -9.41 -2.64 -2.82
CA TYR A 73 -9.27 -3.28 -4.13
C TYR A 73 -8.16 -2.66 -4.96
N LEU A 74 -8.10 -1.32 -4.99
CA LEU A 74 -7.02 -0.59 -5.65
C LEU A 74 -5.65 -0.94 -5.02
N ALA A 75 -5.56 -0.96 -3.70
CA ALA A 75 -4.31 -1.26 -2.99
C ALA A 75 -3.83 -2.69 -3.26
N VAL A 76 -4.73 -3.68 -3.22
CA VAL A 76 -4.40 -5.08 -3.55
C VAL A 76 -3.99 -5.22 -5.02
N ALA A 77 -4.71 -4.59 -5.95
CA ALA A 77 -4.36 -4.62 -7.37
C ALA A 77 -2.98 -3.98 -7.63
N CYS A 78 -2.64 -2.89 -6.94
CA CYS A 78 -1.30 -2.30 -7.00
C CYS A 78 -0.24 -3.25 -6.44
N GLN A 79 -0.50 -3.93 -5.32
CA GLN A 79 0.40 -4.94 -4.74
C GLN A 79 0.70 -6.08 -5.72
N HIS A 80 -0.30 -6.47 -6.52
CA HIS A 80 -0.16 -7.49 -7.57
C HIS A 80 0.42 -6.95 -8.89
N GLY A 81 0.84 -5.68 -8.93
CA GLY A 81 1.50 -5.08 -10.08
C GLY A 81 0.56 -4.86 -11.28
N VAL A 82 -0.75 -4.70 -11.04
CA VAL A 82 -1.70 -4.42 -12.12
C VAL A 82 -1.49 -3.01 -12.64
N ASP A 83 -0.97 -2.86 -13.84
CA ASP A 83 -0.61 -1.55 -14.43
C ASP A 83 -1.74 -0.52 -14.41
N ALA A 84 -2.97 -0.94 -14.67
CA ALA A 84 -4.13 -0.05 -14.66
C ALA A 84 -4.41 0.48 -13.24
N ALA A 85 -4.26 -0.37 -12.22
CA ALA A 85 -4.42 0.02 -10.81
C ALA A 85 -3.29 0.96 -10.37
N VAL A 86 -2.04 0.68 -10.77
CA VAL A 86 -0.89 1.55 -10.50
C VAL A 86 -1.11 2.93 -11.09
N ARG A 87 -1.56 3.04 -12.35
CA ARG A 87 -1.88 4.34 -12.98
C ARG A 87 -3.02 5.06 -12.27
N ALA A 88 -4.05 4.35 -11.84
CA ALA A 88 -5.16 4.94 -11.09
C ALA A 88 -4.70 5.46 -9.72
N PHE A 89 -3.86 4.70 -9.03
CA PHE A 89 -3.27 5.10 -7.75
C PHE A 89 -2.38 6.33 -7.89
N ASP A 90 -1.51 6.38 -8.92
CA ASP A 90 -0.68 7.54 -9.22
C ASP A 90 -1.54 8.79 -9.43
N ALA A 91 -2.58 8.68 -10.25
CA ALA A 91 -3.44 9.81 -10.59
C ALA A 91 -4.23 10.33 -9.37
N GLU A 92 -4.79 9.44 -8.54
CA GLU A 92 -5.67 9.84 -7.44
C GLU A 92 -4.93 10.19 -6.14
N TYR A 93 -3.79 9.54 -5.86
CA TYR A 93 -3.15 9.62 -4.53
C TYR A 93 -1.74 10.18 -4.56
N LEU A 94 -0.98 10.01 -5.63
CA LEU A 94 0.40 10.49 -5.70
C LEU A 94 0.56 11.86 -6.36
N GLY A 95 -0.41 12.32 -7.14
CA GLY A 95 -0.36 13.64 -7.78
C GLY A 95 -0.14 14.81 -6.81
N GLU A 96 -0.64 14.71 -5.57
CA GLU A 96 -0.47 15.73 -4.55
C GLU A 96 0.82 15.57 -3.70
N VAL A 97 1.54 14.45 -3.82
CA VAL A 97 2.74 14.17 -3.01
C VAL A 97 3.83 15.22 -3.21
N PRO A 98 4.19 15.66 -4.43
CA PRO A 98 5.18 16.72 -4.62
C PRO A 98 4.80 18.03 -3.92
N ARG A 99 3.52 18.40 -3.95
CA ARG A 99 2.99 19.58 -3.26
C ARG A 99 3.06 19.44 -1.73
N LEU A 100 2.76 18.25 -1.22
CA LEU A 100 2.89 17.96 0.21
C LEU A 100 4.35 18.05 0.66
N LEU A 101 5.27 17.51 -0.13
CA LEU A 101 6.69 17.50 0.17
C LEU A 101 7.30 18.91 0.16
N ARG A 102 6.90 19.79 -0.76
CA ARG A 102 7.37 21.20 -0.81
C ARG A 102 6.97 22.03 0.41
N ARG A 103 5.90 21.65 1.11
CA ARG A 103 5.46 22.34 2.33
C ARG A 103 6.25 21.97 3.59
N LEU A 104 7.15 21.00 3.50
CA LEU A 104 7.97 20.56 4.63
C LEU A 104 9.28 21.36 4.65
N PRO A 105 9.84 21.71 5.85
CA PRO A 105 10.97 22.64 5.99
C PRO A 105 12.24 22.35 5.17
N GLU A 106 12.42 21.10 4.74
CA GLU A 106 13.61 20.66 3.97
C GLU A 106 13.26 20.28 2.51
N GLY A 107 12.09 20.70 2.00
CA GLY A 107 11.51 20.18 0.75
C GLY A 107 11.81 20.97 -0.51
N GLU A 108 12.41 22.15 -0.44
CA GLU A 108 12.73 22.96 -1.61
C GLU A 108 13.93 22.39 -2.38
N GLY A 109 13.70 22.00 -3.63
CA GLY A 109 14.75 21.52 -4.55
C GLY A 109 14.86 20.00 -4.73
N LEU A 110 14.24 19.17 -3.86
CA LEU A 110 14.31 17.69 -3.94
C LEU A 110 12.91 17.05 -3.96
N ALA A 111 11.86 17.84 -4.19
CA ALA A 111 10.48 17.35 -4.06
C ALA A 111 10.13 16.27 -5.09
N ASP A 112 10.66 16.36 -6.31
CA ASP A 112 10.37 15.41 -7.38
C ASP A 112 11.13 14.09 -7.16
N ASP A 113 12.42 14.15 -6.79
CA ASP A 113 13.19 12.96 -6.43
C ASP A 113 12.60 12.26 -5.20
N ALA A 114 12.17 13.04 -4.21
CA ALA A 114 11.51 12.52 -3.03
C ALA A 114 10.13 11.91 -3.36
N ALA A 115 9.38 12.48 -4.29
CA ALA A 115 8.12 11.92 -4.74
C ALA A 115 8.33 10.59 -5.48
N GLN A 116 9.36 10.50 -6.33
CA GLN A 116 9.72 9.25 -6.99
C GLN A 116 10.14 8.18 -5.97
N ALA A 117 10.97 8.51 -4.99
CA ALA A 117 11.37 7.60 -3.93
C ALA A 117 10.17 7.10 -3.09
N VAL A 118 9.19 7.98 -2.84
CA VAL A 118 7.93 7.61 -2.18
C VAL A 118 7.15 6.62 -3.03
N ARG A 119 7.03 6.89 -4.33
CA ARG A 119 6.34 6.02 -5.28
C ARG A 119 6.95 4.63 -5.32
N GLU A 120 8.25 4.53 -5.45
CA GLU A 120 8.99 3.27 -5.44
C GLU A 120 8.75 2.49 -4.16
N ARG A 121 8.87 3.15 -3.00
CA ARG A 121 8.64 2.52 -1.70
C ARG A 121 7.21 2.04 -1.49
N LEU A 122 6.22 2.79 -2.00
CA LEU A 122 4.81 2.43 -1.86
C LEU A 122 4.42 1.26 -2.77
N LEU A 123 4.91 1.26 -4.02
CA LEU A 123 4.41 0.37 -5.08
C LEU A 123 5.38 -0.78 -5.43
N VAL A 124 6.68 -0.60 -5.24
CA VAL A 124 7.69 -1.60 -5.61
C VAL A 124 8.27 -2.27 -4.36
N GLY A 125 8.54 -1.48 -3.32
CA GLY A 125 9.24 -1.94 -2.13
C GLY A 125 10.76 -1.91 -2.29
N ASP A 126 11.47 -2.57 -1.38
CA ASP A 126 12.92 -2.74 -1.43
C ASP A 126 13.31 -4.23 -1.38
N ALA A 127 14.60 -4.54 -1.51
CA ALA A 127 15.10 -5.91 -1.54
C ALA A 127 14.77 -6.76 -0.27
N GLN A 128 14.33 -6.13 0.80
CA GLN A 128 14.02 -6.77 2.09
C GLN A 128 12.53 -6.71 2.44
N ARG A 129 11.78 -5.78 1.81
CA ARG A 129 10.36 -5.55 2.10
C ARG A 129 9.59 -5.32 0.81
N GLY A 130 8.48 -6.00 0.67
CA GLY A 130 7.54 -5.76 -0.43
C GLY A 130 6.95 -4.34 -0.43
N PRO A 131 6.09 -4.04 -1.40
CA PRO A 131 5.47 -2.73 -1.54
C PRO A 131 4.66 -2.37 -0.29
N ARG A 132 4.87 -1.17 0.23
CA ARG A 132 4.19 -0.72 1.45
C ARG A 132 2.67 -0.61 1.31
N ILE A 133 2.16 -0.49 0.09
CA ILE A 133 0.72 -0.50 -0.18
C ILE A 133 0.04 -1.79 0.35
N ALA A 134 0.79 -2.89 0.47
CA ALA A 134 0.33 -4.13 1.08
C ALA A 134 -0.05 -4.00 2.56
N GLU A 135 0.50 -2.99 3.26
CA GLU A 135 0.20 -2.71 4.67
C GLU A 135 -1.14 -1.97 4.87
N TYR A 136 -1.76 -1.47 3.79
CA TYR A 136 -3.05 -0.79 3.88
C TYR A 136 -4.16 -1.78 4.20
N ALA A 137 -4.76 -1.64 5.38
CA ALA A 137 -5.78 -2.55 5.90
C ALA A 137 -7.18 -1.91 6.05
N GLY A 138 -7.41 -0.70 5.54
CA GLY A 138 -8.70 -0.03 5.62
C GLY A 138 -9.07 0.50 7.01
N HIS A 139 -8.10 0.81 7.86
CA HIS A 139 -8.35 1.48 9.16
C HIS A 139 -8.58 2.99 9.02
N GLY A 140 -9.00 3.45 7.85
CA GLY A 140 -9.24 4.82 7.47
C GLY A 140 -8.98 5.01 5.98
N GLY A 141 -9.31 6.18 5.43
CA GLY A 141 -9.16 6.44 4.00
C GLY A 141 -7.72 6.33 3.49
N LEU A 142 -7.55 5.80 2.30
CA LEU A 142 -6.26 5.56 1.66
C LEU A 142 -5.44 6.84 1.49
N ALA A 143 -6.10 7.96 1.17
CA ALA A 143 -5.43 9.27 1.09
C ALA A 143 -4.76 9.69 2.40
N GLY A 144 -5.42 9.47 3.53
CA GLY A 144 -4.87 9.71 4.86
C GLY A 144 -3.69 8.80 5.17
N TRP A 145 -3.83 7.51 4.83
CA TRP A 145 -2.77 6.53 5.02
C TRP A 145 -1.53 6.85 4.18
N VAL A 146 -1.69 7.22 2.89
CA VAL A 146 -0.59 7.66 2.01
C VAL A 146 0.11 8.87 2.62
N ARG A 147 -0.64 9.89 3.05
CA ARG A 147 -0.07 11.09 3.67
C ARG A 147 0.80 10.76 4.89
N VAL A 148 0.29 9.94 5.81
CA VAL A 148 1.03 9.51 7.01
C VAL A 148 2.27 8.71 6.63
N THR A 149 2.16 7.82 5.64
CA THR A 149 3.28 6.99 5.17
C THR A 149 4.37 7.83 4.53
N VAL A 150 4.02 8.84 3.73
CA VAL A 150 4.96 9.81 3.13
C VAL A 150 5.70 10.59 4.22
N VAL A 151 4.99 11.14 5.20
CA VAL A 151 5.60 11.93 6.27
C VAL A 151 6.52 11.07 7.15
N ARG A 152 6.08 9.87 7.55
CA ARG A 152 6.90 8.93 8.34
C ARG A 152 8.07 8.36 7.55
N GLY A 153 7.90 8.14 6.25
CA GLY A 153 8.94 7.61 5.37
C GLY A 153 10.14 8.52 5.22
N ARG A 154 9.98 9.85 5.36
CA ARG A 154 11.09 10.82 5.38
C ARG A 154 11.94 10.71 6.65
N ALA A 155 11.37 10.29 7.76
CA ALA A 155 12.11 10.13 9.02
C ALA A 155 13.08 8.93 9.02
N GLN A 156 12.97 8.01 8.04
CA GLN A 156 13.90 6.91 7.83
C GLN A 156 14.68 7.15 6.52
N PRO A 157 15.97 7.51 6.59
CA PRO A 157 16.80 7.61 5.40
C PRO A 157 16.84 6.25 4.68
N PRO A 158 16.95 6.22 3.33
CA PRO A 158 17.04 4.98 2.58
C PRO A 158 18.23 4.15 3.09
N ALA A 159 17.97 2.88 3.36
CA ALA A 159 19.00 1.93 3.79
C ALA A 159 19.98 1.71 2.63
N GLY A 160 20.98 2.59 2.48
CA GLY A 160 21.95 2.50 1.37
C GLY A 160 22.92 3.67 1.25
N THR A 161 22.67 4.82 1.88
CA THR A 161 23.54 6.02 1.70
C THR A 161 24.64 6.19 2.74
N HIS A 162 24.86 5.23 3.65
CA HIS A 162 25.90 5.36 4.68
C HIS A 162 27.32 4.96 4.22
N GLY A 163 27.52 4.49 2.97
CA GLY A 163 28.86 4.09 2.46
C GLY A 163 29.66 5.23 1.82
N GLY A 164 29.02 6.26 1.25
CA GLY A 164 29.73 7.23 0.41
C GLY A 164 30.38 8.40 1.16
N ALA A 165 29.79 8.88 2.24
CA ALA A 165 30.28 10.06 2.94
C ALA A 165 31.49 9.77 3.85
N ARG A 166 31.56 8.60 4.46
CA ARG A 166 32.75 8.20 5.28
C ARG A 166 33.99 7.88 4.42
N ALA A 167 33.79 7.31 3.22
CA ALA A 167 34.92 7.01 2.32
C ALA A 167 35.54 8.29 1.74
N ARG A 168 34.74 9.33 1.44
CA ARG A 168 35.27 10.63 0.95
C ARG A 168 36.04 11.40 2.03
N ARG A 169 35.63 11.35 3.28
CA ARG A 169 36.33 12.00 4.40
C ARG A 169 37.68 11.30 4.75
N ARG A 170 37.78 9.97 4.58
CA ARG A 170 39.05 9.24 4.79
C ARG A 170 40.06 9.56 3.69
N ARG A 171 39.66 9.71 2.42
CA ARG A 171 40.55 10.06 1.31
C ARG A 171 41.06 11.52 1.38
N ALA A 172 40.23 12.46 1.87
CA ALA A 172 40.66 13.83 2.07
C ALA A 172 41.72 13.98 3.18
N ARG A 173 41.63 13.20 4.27
CA ARG A 173 42.64 13.22 5.35
C ARG A 173 43.97 12.50 4.99
N ALA A 174 43.96 11.58 4.03
CA ALA A 174 45.16 10.88 3.60
C ALA A 174 46.03 11.72 2.63
N ARG A 175 45.48 12.76 1.98
CA ARG A 175 46.23 13.65 1.07
C ARG A 175 46.76 14.92 1.70
N GLY A 176 46.51 15.15 2.99
CA GLY A 176 46.99 16.34 3.73
C GLY A 176 48.18 16.11 4.65
N ARG A 177 48.86 14.99 4.53
CA ARG A 177 50.13 14.71 5.24
C ARG A 177 51.15 14.20 4.21
N GLY A 178 51.74 15.13 3.51
CA GLY A 178 52.92 14.99 2.67
C GLY A 178 53.59 16.33 2.58
#